data_9b734730b0333516a99037be795d2b06
#
_entry.id   9b734730b0333516a99037be795d2b06
#
_cell.length_a   1.000
_cell.length_b   1.000
_cell.length_c   1.000
_cell.angle_alpha   90.00
_cell.angle_beta   90.00
_cell.angle_gamma   90.00
#
_symmetry.space_group_name_H-M   'P 1'
#
loop_
_entity.id
_entity.type
_entity.pdbx_description
1 polymer ?
#
loop_
_entity_poly.entity_id
_entity_poly.type
_entity_poly.pdbx_seq_one_letter_code
_entity_poly.pdbx_strand_id
1 'polypeptide(L)'
;MPAGTRIFTYICLFWALIVALVPLIWLILSSLKEDPLARPGFQLPETIYLNGYISTFRDLHVLRYFGNSMFVAGVPVIISVVMISMSAYVVARMEFKGKTLVSILLYSTMFIPATALTYPVYNLINNLNLYDTRGALILIYSCSGIAISFF
;
A
#
# COMPACT_ATOMS: atom_id res chain seq x y z
N MET A 1 -24.96 1.47 -23.47
CA MET A 1 -25.08 2.64 -22.59
C MET A 1 -25.58 3.80 -23.43
N PRO A 2 -26.59 4.57 -23.00
CA PRO A 2 -27.07 5.75 -23.70
C PRO A 2 -25.97 6.82 -23.77
N ALA A 3 -25.99 7.65 -24.82
CA ALA A 3 -24.95 8.67 -25.05
C ALA A 3 -24.76 9.63 -23.88
N GLY A 4 -25.83 10.01 -23.19
CA GLY A 4 -25.76 10.87 -22.00
C GLY A 4 -24.96 10.28 -20.85
N THR A 5 -25.09 8.96 -20.60
CA THR A 5 -24.32 8.27 -19.54
C THR A 5 -22.84 8.27 -19.86
N ARG A 6 -22.45 8.11 -21.13
CA ARG A 6 -21.04 8.15 -21.56
C ARG A 6 -20.44 9.53 -21.33
N ILE A 7 -21.15 10.58 -21.73
CA ILE A 7 -20.69 11.97 -21.54
C ILE A 7 -20.49 12.27 -20.06
N PHE A 8 -21.48 11.92 -19.23
CA PHE A 8 -21.36 12.09 -17.77
C PHE A 8 -20.15 11.34 -17.20
N THR A 9 -19.95 10.07 -17.60
CA THR A 9 -18.80 9.27 -17.17
C THR A 9 -17.47 9.93 -17.54
N TYR A 10 -17.33 10.45 -18.77
CA TYR A 10 -16.11 11.13 -19.20
C TYR A 10 -15.86 12.44 -18.43
N ILE A 11 -16.90 13.19 -18.11
CA ILE A 11 -16.78 14.39 -17.28
C ILE A 11 -16.28 14.00 -15.87
N CYS A 12 -16.87 12.98 -15.25
CA CYS A 12 -16.43 12.51 -13.93
C CYS A 12 -14.98 12.01 -13.95
N LEU A 13 -14.60 11.25 -14.98
CA LEU A 13 -13.22 10.76 -15.13
C LEU A 13 -12.23 11.93 -15.35
N PHE A 14 -12.59 12.92 -16.13
CA PHE A 14 -11.77 14.11 -16.35
C PHE A 14 -11.53 14.90 -15.06
N TRP A 15 -12.58 15.12 -14.28
CA TRP A 15 -12.45 15.75 -12.96
C TRP A 15 -11.61 14.94 -11.98
N ALA A 16 -11.83 13.64 -11.92
CA ALA A 16 -11.01 12.73 -11.09
C ALA A 16 -9.53 12.79 -11.49
N LEU A 17 -9.24 12.84 -12.80
CA LEU A 17 -7.88 12.98 -13.32
C LEU A 17 -7.24 14.31 -12.90
N ILE A 18 -7.96 15.43 -13.03
CA ILE A 18 -7.46 16.74 -12.60
C ILE A 18 -7.13 16.72 -11.09
N VAL A 19 -8.07 16.25 -10.26
CA VAL A 19 -7.88 16.18 -8.81
C VAL A 19 -6.66 15.30 -8.44
N ALA A 20 -6.43 14.24 -9.19
CA ALA A 20 -5.28 13.36 -8.97
C ALA A 20 -3.96 13.99 -9.45
N LEU A 21 -3.95 14.70 -10.58
CA LEU A 21 -2.73 15.27 -11.17
C LEU A 21 -2.27 16.57 -10.53
N VAL A 22 -3.20 17.42 -10.08
CA VAL A 22 -2.88 18.73 -9.50
C VAL A 22 -1.86 18.64 -8.35
N PRO A 23 -2.03 17.78 -7.32
CA PRO A 23 -1.03 17.67 -6.25
C PRO A 23 0.31 17.10 -6.73
N LEU A 24 0.32 16.22 -7.74
CA LEU A 24 1.55 15.67 -8.29
C LEU A 24 2.34 16.75 -9.06
N ILE A 25 1.65 17.53 -9.88
CA ILE A 25 2.27 18.66 -10.60
C ILE A 25 2.82 19.69 -9.61
N TRP A 26 2.03 20.01 -8.58
CA TRP A 26 2.49 20.93 -7.53
C TRP A 26 3.72 20.41 -6.82
N LEU A 27 3.77 19.13 -6.48
CA LEU A 27 4.92 18.48 -5.83
C LEU A 27 6.17 18.56 -6.71
N ILE A 28 6.05 18.25 -8.00
CA ILE A 28 7.16 18.32 -8.96
C ILE A 28 7.67 19.75 -9.07
N LEU A 29 6.78 20.72 -9.25
CA LEU A 29 7.18 22.13 -9.35
C LEU A 29 7.84 22.62 -8.06
N SER A 30 7.31 22.24 -6.91
CA SER A 30 7.87 22.63 -5.60
C SER A 30 9.24 21.98 -5.34
N SER A 31 9.46 20.75 -5.77
CA SER A 31 10.72 20.06 -5.59
C SER A 31 11.88 20.64 -6.42
N LEU A 32 11.57 21.43 -7.44
CA LEU A 32 12.55 22.10 -8.31
C LEU A 32 12.86 23.54 -7.87
N LYS A 33 12.22 24.03 -6.80
CA LYS A 33 12.46 25.37 -6.25
C LYS A 33 13.53 25.34 -5.17
N GLU A 34 14.32 26.42 -5.07
CA GLU A 34 15.31 26.59 -3.99
C GLU A 34 14.63 26.71 -2.62
N ASP A 35 13.57 27.53 -2.55
CA ASP A 35 12.73 27.65 -1.36
C ASP A 35 11.25 27.48 -1.75
N PRO A 36 10.69 26.25 -1.57
CA PRO A 36 9.29 25.99 -1.87
C PRO A 36 8.31 26.75 -0.98
N LEU A 37 8.73 27.14 0.24
CA LEU A 37 7.88 27.84 1.20
C LEU A 37 7.82 29.34 0.93
N ALA A 38 8.92 29.94 0.48
CA ALA A 38 8.96 31.35 0.12
C ALA A 38 8.15 31.65 -1.16
N ARG A 39 8.04 30.66 -2.06
CA ARG A 39 7.29 30.79 -3.33
C ARG A 39 6.25 29.67 -3.46
N PRO A 40 5.17 29.73 -2.69
CA PRO A 40 4.14 28.69 -2.72
C PRO A 40 3.34 28.71 -4.02
N GLY A 41 2.72 27.58 -4.36
CA GLY A 41 1.79 27.47 -5.49
C GLY A 41 2.43 26.93 -6.78
N PHE A 42 1.67 27.08 -7.88
CA PHE A 42 2.00 26.53 -9.20
C PHE A 42 2.97 27.40 -10.03
N GLN A 43 3.64 28.37 -9.40
CA GLN A 43 4.61 29.19 -10.11
C GLN A 43 5.77 28.34 -10.60
N LEU A 44 6.16 28.54 -11.86
CA LEU A 44 7.34 27.88 -12.42
C LEU A 44 8.60 28.36 -11.67
N PRO A 45 9.58 27.48 -11.41
CA PRO A 45 10.86 27.88 -10.85
C PRO A 45 11.60 28.79 -11.83
N GLU A 46 12.18 29.88 -11.37
CA GLU A 46 13.02 30.78 -12.20
C GLU A 46 14.31 30.07 -12.62
N THR A 47 14.84 29.24 -11.75
CA THR A 47 15.99 28.36 -11.99
C THR A 47 15.66 26.96 -11.46
N ILE A 48 16.06 25.93 -12.17
CA ILE A 48 15.88 24.54 -11.74
C ILE A 48 16.93 24.26 -10.65
N TYR A 49 16.47 24.07 -9.42
CA TYR A 49 17.32 23.81 -8.27
C TYR A 49 17.37 22.31 -7.96
N LEU A 50 18.46 21.66 -8.35
CA LEU A 50 18.65 20.21 -8.16
C LEU A 50 19.47 19.86 -6.90
N ASN A 51 20.03 20.85 -6.19
CA ASN A 51 20.83 20.59 -5.00
C ASN A 51 20.03 19.91 -3.89
N GLY A 52 18.71 20.17 -3.79
CA GLY A 52 17.83 19.46 -2.87
C GLY A 52 17.81 17.95 -3.09
N TYR A 53 17.79 17.51 -4.33
CA TYR A 53 17.90 16.09 -4.68
C TYR A 53 19.27 15.53 -4.34
N ILE A 54 20.33 16.24 -4.72
CA ILE A 54 21.72 15.81 -4.48
C ILE A 54 21.99 15.65 -2.98
N SER A 55 21.62 16.64 -2.15
CA SER A 55 21.77 16.57 -0.70
C SER A 55 20.94 15.46 -0.08
N THR A 56 19.69 15.29 -0.51
CA THR A 56 18.81 14.22 -0.04
C THR A 56 19.41 12.84 -0.28
N PHE A 57 19.88 12.56 -1.48
CA PHE A 57 20.51 11.28 -1.79
C PHE A 57 21.85 11.08 -1.10
N ARG A 58 22.61 12.14 -0.88
CA ARG A 58 23.91 12.11 -0.21
C ARG A 58 23.79 11.94 1.31
N ASP A 59 22.90 12.72 1.93
CA ASP A 59 22.91 12.92 3.39
C ASP A 59 21.88 12.01 4.09
N LEU A 60 20.78 11.62 3.43
CA LEU A 60 19.68 10.88 4.06
C LEU A 60 19.66 9.38 3.79
N HIS A 61 20.68 8.79 3.20
CA HIS A 61 20.77 7.35 2.93
C HIS A 61 19.51 6.78 2.23
N VAL A 62 18.89 7.57 1.35
CA VAL A 62 17.62 7.27 0.68
C VAL A 62 17.59 5.87 0.06
N LEU A 63 18.67 5.45 -0.60
CA LEU A 63 18.77 4.13 -1.22
C LEU A 63 18.65 3.00 -0.19
N ARG A 64 19.20 3.18 1.01
CA ARG A 64 19.08 2.19 2.09
C ARG A 64 17.63 2.08 2.58
N TYR A 65 16.96 3.21 2.77
CA TYR A 65 15.55 3.22 3.19
C TYR A 65 14.65 2.66 2.10
N PHE A 66 14.91 3.01 0.85
CA PHE A 66 14.19 2.47 -0.30
C PHE A 66 14.36 0.94 -0.38
N GLY A 67 15.59 0.44 -0.27
CA GLY A 67 15.86 -0.99 -0.25
C GLY A 67 15.15 -1.71 0.90
N ASN A 68 15.12 -1.10 2.10
CA ASN A 68 14.37 -1.63 3.23
C ASN A 68 12.86 -1.72 2.93
N SER A 69 12.30 -0.65 2.37
CA SER A 69 10.87 -0.60 2.01
C SER A 69 10.54 -1.63 0.95
N MET A 70 11.38 -1.77 -0.08
CA MET A 70 11.21 -2.81 -1.12
C MET A 70 11.25 -4.22 -0.54
N PHE A 71 12.16 -4.47 0.41
CA PHE A 71 12.26 -5.78 1.05
C PHE A 71 11.03 -6.07 1.92
N VAL A 72 10.65 -5.12 2.80
CA VAL A 72 9.52 -5.26 3.73
C VAL A 72 8.17 -5.31 3.01
N ALA A 73 8.06 -4.71 1.82
CA ALA A 73 6.85 -4.80 1.00
C ALA A 73 6.87 -6.03 0.06
N GLY A 74 7.99 -6.28 -0.61
CA GLY A 74 8.10 -7.32 -1.64
C GLY A 74 8.00 -8.74 -1.08
N VAL A 75 8.69 -9.02 0.02
CA VAL A 75 8.67 -10.37 0.62
C VAL A 75 7.27 -10.79 1.06
N PRO A 76 6.50 -9.98 1.80
CA PRO A 76 5.13 -10.33 2.16
C PRO A 76 4.22 -10.53 0.96
N VAL A 77 4.36 -9.72 -0.09
CA VAL A 77 3.55 -9.89 -1.31
C VAL A 77 3.77 -11.26 -1.93
N ILE A 78 5.02 -11.70 -2.09
CA ILE A 78 5.33 -13.01 -2.63
C ILE A 78 4.73 -14.11 -1.76
N ILE A 79 4.95 -14.04 -0.43
CA ILE A 79 4.41 -15.04 0.52
C ILE A 79 2.88 -15.07 0.43
N SER A 80 2.22 -13.91 0.48
CA SER A 80 0.76 -13.82 0.44
C SER A 80 0.20 -14.36 -0.86
N VAL A 81 0.77 -13.99 -2.01
CA VAL A 81 0.30 -14.47 -3.33
C VAL A 81 0.38 -15.99 -3.40
N VAL A 82 1.49 -16.59 -2.96
CA VAL A 82 1.64 -18.05 -2.96
C VAL A 82 0.61 -18.70 -2.02
N MET A 83 0.52 -18.24 -0.78
CA MET A 83 -0.40 -18.80 0.22
C MET A 83 -1.86 -18.67 -0.21
N ILE A 84 -2.27 -17.50 -0.68
CA ILE A 84 -3.64 -17.23 -1.11
C ILE A 84 -3.99 -18.06 -2.34
N SER A 85 -3.11 -18.10 -3.35
CA SER A 85 -3.35 -18.87 -4.57
C SER A 85 -3.50 -20.37 -4.29
N MET A 86 -2.64 -20.94 -3.43
CA MET A 86 -2.72 -22.34 -3.03
C MET A 86 -4.02 -22.62 -2.25
N SER A 87 -4.34 -21.78 -1.28
CA SER A 87 -5.54 -21.93 -0.45
C SER A 87 -6.82 -21.77 -1.27
N ALA A 88 -6.89 -20.76 -2.12
CA ALA A 88 -8.03 -20.52 -3.00
C ALA A 88 -8.23 -21.68 -3.99
N TYR A 89 -7.14 -22.21 -4.56
CA TYR A 89 -7.20 -23.38 -5.43
C TYR A 89 -7.79 -24.59 -4.71
N VAL A 90 -7.32 -24.89 -3.50
CA VAL A 90 -7.83 -26.04 -2.71
C VAL A 90 -9.32 -25.87 -2.42
N VAL A 91 -9.74 -24.70 -1.95
CA VAL A 91 -11.15 -24.47 -1.62
C VAL A 91 -12.04 -24.42 -2.87
N ALA A 92 -11.54 -23.89 -3.99
CA ALA A 92 -12.33 -23.83 -5.22
C ALA A 92 -12.47 -25.19 -5.92
N ARG A 93 -11.41 -26.00 -5.93
CA ARG A 93 -11.31 -27.19 -6.79
C ARG A 93 -11.39 -28.54 -6.07
N MET A 94 -11.12 -28.55 -4.77
CA MET A 94 -11.08 -29.80 -4.00
C MET A 94 -12.30 -29.92 -3.09
N GLU A 95 -12.79 -31.15 -2.95
CA GLU A 95 -13.82 -31.50 -1.98
C GLU A 95 -13.16 -32.18 -0.78
N PHE A 96 -13.30 -31.58 0.41
CA PHE A 96 -12.76 -32.11 1.65
C PHE A 96 -13.69 -31.89 2.84
N LYS A 97 -13.55 -32.73 3.87
CA LYS A 97 -14.36 -32.59 5.08
C LYS A 97 -13.98 -31.28 5.81
N GLY A 98 -14.98 -30.46 6.09
CA GLY A 98 -14.76 -29.17 6.77
C GLY A 98 -14.58 -27.95 5.83
N LYS A 99 -14.68 -28.10 4.50
CA LYS A 99 -14.61 -27.02 3.53
C LYS A 99 -15.51 -25.83 3.91
N THR A 100 -16.78 -26.12 4.25
CA THR A 100 -17.74 -25.09 4.66
C THR A 100 -17.30 -24.37 5.94
N LEU A 101 -16.77 -25.11 6.93
CA LEU A 101 -16.28 -24.51 8.18
C LEU A 101 -15.11 -23.56 7.91
N VAL A 102 -14.13 -23.99 7.09
CA VAL A 102 -13.00 -23.14 6.70
C VAL A 102 -13.47 -21.87 6.01
N SER A 103 -14.41 -21.98 5.06
CA SER A 103 -14.98 -20.83 4.37
C SER A 103 -15.70 -19.88 5.32
N ILE A 104 -16.52 -20.40 6.23
CA ILE A 104 -17.22 -19.57 7.25
C ILE A 104 -16.21 -18.86 8.15
N LEU A 105 -15.15 -19.52 8.61
CA LEU A 105 -14.11 -18.90 9.43
C LEU A 105 -13.41 -17.78 8.66
N LEU A 106 -13.05 -17.97 7.40
CA LEU A 106 -12.45 -16.93 6.56
C LEU A 106 -13.39 -15.73 6.37
N TYR A 107 -14.66 -15.98 6.05
CA TYR A 107 -15.66 -14.90 5.98
C TYR A 107 -15.81 -14.15 7.30
N SER A 108 -15.80 -14.86 8.42
CA SER A 108 -15.94 -14.27 9.76
C SER A 108 -14.83 -13.29 10.08
N THR A 109 -13.61 -13.51 9.59
CA THR A 109 -12.49 -12.60 9.83
C THR A 109 -12.69 -11.22 9.19
N MET A 110 -13.50 -11.12 8.12
CA MET A 110 -13.79 -9.85 7.46
C MET A 110 -14.65 -8.91 8.32
N PHE A 111 -15.36 -9.44 9.32
CA PHE A 111 -16.16 -8.64 10.25
C PHE A 111 -15.35 -8.10 11.44
N ILE A 112 -14.10 -8.57 11.62
CA ILE A 112 -13.24 -8.11 12.71
C ILE A 112 -12.54 -6.81 12.27
N PRO A 113 -12.79 -5.68 12.93
CA PRO A 113 -12.12 -4.44 12.59
C PRO A 113 -10.61 -4.54 12.88
N ALA A 114 -9.79 -4.08 11.95
CA ALA A 114 -8.32 -4.15 12.09
C ALA A 114 -7.80 -3.47 13.38
N THR A 115 -8.47 -2.43 13.83
CA THR A 115 -8.17 -1.73 15.09
C THR A 115 -8.29 -2.61 16.32
N ALA A 116 -9.25 -3.55 16.33
CA ALA A 116 -9.41 -4.50 17.44
C ALA A 116 -8.25 -5.50 17.54
N LEU A 117 -7.56 -5.75 16.42
CA LEU A 117 -6.42 -6.66 16.36
C LEU A 117 -5.09 -6.01 16.77
N THR A 118 -5.04 -4.69 16.95
CA THR A 118 -3.78 -3.97 17.24
C THR A 118 -3.10 -4.51 18.50
N TYR A 119 -3.81 -4.62 19.61
CA TYR A 119 -3.26 -5.10 20.86
C TYR A 119 -2.90 -6.60 20.85
N PRO A 120 -3.76 -7.51 20.38
CA PRO A 120 -3.40 -8.92 20.22
C PRO A 120 -2.17 -9.15 19.33
N VAL A 121 -2.06 -8.44 18.20
CA VAL A 121 -0.91 -8.54 17.29
C VAL A 121 0.36 -8.01 17.96
N TYR A 122 0.29 -6.88 18.66
CA TYR A 122 1.42 -6.35 19.43
C TYR A 122 1.93 -7.37 20.46
N ASN A 123 1.04 -7.98 21.25
CA ASN A 123 1.42 -9.01 22.21
C ASN A 123 2.03 -10.23 21.55
N LEU A 124 1.49 -10.69 20.42
CA LEU A 124 2.03 -11.80 19.66
C LEU A 124 3.47 -11.51 19.21
N ILE A 125 3.71 -10.33 18.64
CA ILE A 125 5.04 -9.90 18.18
C ILE A 125 6.04 -9.83 19.35
N ASN A 126 5.62 -9.31 20.51
CA ASN A 126 6.47 -9.30 21.70
C ASN A 126 6.81 -10.71 22.20
N ASN A 127 5.80 -11.57 22.28
CA ASN A 127 6.01 -12.97 22.74
C ASN A 127 6.93 -13.77 21.80
N LEU A 128 6.94 -13.42 20.52
CA LEU A 128 7.84 -13.99 19.52
C LEU A 128 9.24 -13.35 19.50
N ASN A 129 9.50 -12.36 20.35
CA ASN A 129 10.74 -11.57 20.38
C ASN A 129 11.05 -10.90 19.02
N LEU A 130 10.01 -10.52 18.29
CA LEU A 130 10.12 -9.86 16.97
C LEU A 130 9.91 -8.35 17.03
N TYR A 131 9.71 -7.77 18.23
CA TYR A 131 9.52 -6.34 18.40
C TYR A 131 10.66 -5.54 17.78
N ASP A 132 10.32 -4.46 17.07
CA ASP A 132 11.27 -3.57 16.35
C ASP A 132 12.14 -4.31 15.30
N THR A 133 11.61 -5.35 14.68
CA THR A 133 12.30 -6.09 13.62
C THR A 133 11.56 -6.03 12.29
N ARG A 134 12.31 -6.19 11.17
CA ARG A 134 11.68 -6.36 9.85
C ARG A 134 10.85 -7.64 9.75
N GLY A 135 11.23 -8.67 10.53
CA GLY A 135 10.49 -9.94 10.61
C GLY A 135 9.07 -9.75 11.11
N ALA A 136 8.84 -8.87 12.10
CA ALA A 136 7.52 -8.52 12.56
C ALA A 136 6.63 -7.96 11.43
N LEU A 137 7.17 -7.00 10.68
CA LEU A 137 6.44 -6.38 9.57
C LEU A 137 6.13 -7.39 8.44
N ILE A 138 7.11 -8.23 8.10
CA ILE A 138 6.93 -9.28 7.10
C ILE A 138 5.82 -10.25 7.54
N LEU A 139 5.83 -10.69 8.79
CA LEU A 139 4.81 -11.59 9.33
C LEU A 139 3.41 -10.94 9.28
N ILE A 140 3.29 -9.72 9.80
CA ILE A 140 2.01 -8.99 9.83
C ILE A 140 1.48 -8.80 8.41
N TYR A 141 2.31 -8.28 7.50
CA TYR A 141 1.88 -7.98 6.13
C TYR A 141 1.58 -9.24 5.32
N SER A 142 2.30 -10.34 5.55
CA SER A 142 2.00 -11.62 4.89
C SER A 142 0.65 -12.21 5.30
N CYS A 143 0.21 -11.95 6.53
CA CYS A 143 -1.07 -12.43 7.03
C CYS A 143 -2.23 -11.45 6.80
N SER A 144 -1.92 -10.17 6.54
CA SER A 144 -2.92 -9.13 6.34
C SER A 144 -3.66 -9.32 5.03
N GLY A 145 -4.98 -9.20 5.06
CA GLY A 145 -5.81 -9.22 3.86
C GLY A 145 -6.03 -10.59 3.21
N ILE A 146 -5.56 -11.69 3.83
CA ILE A 146 -5.75 -13.05 3.28
C ILE A 146 -7.23 -13.30 3.02
N ALA A 147 -8.11 -12.99 3.97
CA ALA A 147 -9.55 -13.23 3.82
C ALA A 147 -10.17 -12.47 2.64
N ILE A 148 -9.80 -11.20 2.43
CA ILE A 148 -10.32 -10.38 1.32
C ILE A 148 -9.78 -10.88 -0.03
N SER A 149 -8.52 -11.26 -0.06
CA SER A 149 -7.86 -11.70 -1.31
C SER A 149 -8.19 -13.14 -1.70
N PHE A 150 -8.79 -13.90 -0.78
CA PHE A 150 -9.17 -15.28 -0.97
C PHE A 150 -10.46 -15.41 -1.80
N PHE A 151 -11.35 -14.41 -1.76
CA PHE A 151 -12.63 -14.34 -2.46
C PHE A 151 -12.58 -13.37 -3.63
#